data_b49369e82b243bcba7b38168f1790cb2
#
_entry.id   b49369e82b243bcba7b38168f1790cb2
#
_cell.length_a   1.000
_cell.length_b   1.000
_cell.length_c   1.000
_cell.angle_alpha   90.00
_cell.angle_beta   90.00
_cell.angle_gamma   90.00
#
_symmetry.space_group_name_H-M   'P 1'
#
loop_
_entity.id
_entity.type
_entity.pdbx_description
1 polymer ?
#
loop_
_entity_poly.entity_id
_entity_poly.type
_entity_poly.pdbx_seq_one_letter_code
_entity_poly.pdbx_strand_id
1 'polypeptide(L)'
;MRKRQDHRATNAGFIFVNDKCNPRVAVVDLHDFVTKQIVGSELIASEHGATFVTPDTDYVVETSQYPAPLGGAYAPIEQFNEKYRGAMIFWRFDKEKGRIVPEESWAMELPPYMQDLADCGKKVSDGWVFCNSINTERAYGGILEGKPPLESGATQNDMDYLHCIHWRKAEAVAKAGKTTTIAGMRTIPLQTMIDENLLAFAPEPKSPHGVDITPDGSAIVVGGKLDTHATVFSFAKMRALIDQKKFEGKDPYGVPILPFKDSIRGQCEIGLGPLHTQFDNQGFAYTSVFIESKVAKWSLKDMKVVGKIPTHYNIGHLSAAEGDTVSPDGKYLVAMNKWAIDRFADVGPLLPQNFQLIDTSGENMELLYD
;
A
#
# COMPACT_ATOMS: atom_id res chain seq x y z
N MET A 1 21.88 9.48 23.98
CA MET A 1 20.80 8.55 23.62
C MET A 1 19.54 9.38 23.34
N ARG A 2 19.10 9.49 22.07
CA ARG A 2 17.77 10.03 21.77
C ARG A 2 16.74 9.10 22.39
N LYS A 3 15.81 9.64 23.17
CA LYS A 3 14.63 8.90 23.59
C LYS A 3 13.93 8.45 22.31
N ARG A 4 13.98 7.15 22.01
CA ARG A 4 13.09 6.58 20.99
C ARG A 4 11.68 6.93 21.42
N GLN A 5 11.03 7.81 20.65
CA GLN A 5 9.62 8.05 20.84
C GLN A 5 8.90 6.98 20.06
N ASP A 6 7.78 6.52 20.65
CA ASP A 6 6.74 6.08 19.88
C ASP A 6 6.45 4.65 19.78
N HIS A 7 5.49 4.45 18.95
CA HIS A 7 4.93 3.17 18.53
C HIS A 7 5.97 2.08 18.20
N ARG A 8 7.22 2.41 17.97
CA ARG A 8 8.31 1.44 17.85
C ARG A 8 8.56 0.62 19.10
N ALA A 9 8.29 1.20 20.25
CA ALA A 9 8.35 0.47 21.51
C ALA A 9 7.23 -0.57 21.64
N THR A 10 6.20 -0.48 20.83
CA THR A 10 5.06 -1.41 20.87
C THR A 10 5.27 -2.67 20.06
N ASN A 11 6.13 -2.64 19.05
CA ASN A 11 6.45 -3.80 18.22
C ASN A 11 7.37 -4.80 18.94
N ALA A 12 8.09 -4.36 19.97
CA ALA A 12 8.83 -5.23 20.88
C ALA A 12 9.82 -6.22 20.23
N GLY A 13 10.34 -5.92 19.01
CA GLY A 13 11.34 -6.74 18.34
C GLY A 13 10.77 -7.86 17.48
N PHE A 14 9.55 -7.72 17.00
CA PHE A 14 8.98 -8.62 15.99
C PHE A 14 9.00 -7.97 14.60
N ILE A 15 9.16 -8.81 13.58
CA ILE A 15 8.95 -8.46 12.18
C ILE A 15 7.86 -9.37 11.59
N PHE A 16 7.07 -8.81 10.70
CA PHE A 16 6.02 -9.52 9.98
C PHE A 16 6.42 -9.65 8.53
N VAL A 17 6.30 -10.85 7.98
CA VAL A 17 6.74 -11.16 6.62
C VAL A 17 5.59 -11.84 5.90
N ASN A 18 5.21 -11.31 4.75
CA ASN A 18 4.22 -11.91 3.89
C ASN A 18 4.84 -12.88 2.86
N ASP A 19 4.04 -13.83 2.43
CA ASP A 19 4.36 -14.73 1.32
C ASP A 19 3.45 -14.40 0.13
N LYS A 20 4.03 -13.79 -0.90
CA LYS A 20 3.26 -13.35 -2.06
C LYS A 20 2.50 -14.47 -2.77
N CYS A 21 3.06 -15.67 -2.81
CA CYS A 21 2.48 -16.81 -3.53
C CYS A 21 1.44 -17.58 -2.71
N ASN A 22 1.54 -17.47 -1.39
CA ASN A 22 0.61 -18.12 -0.47
C ASN A 22 0.13 -17.05 0.52
N PRO A 23 -1.18 -16.85 0.67
CA PRO A 23 -1.73 -15.79 1.52
C PRO A 23 -1.43 -16.08 2.99
N ARG A 24 -0.23 -15.75 3.43
CA ARG A 24 0.30 -16.06 4.77
C ARG A 24 1.14 -14.92 5.33
N VAL A 25 1.00 -14.70 6.62
CA VAL A 25 1.86 -13.82 7.41
C VAL A 25 2.68 -14.64 8.39
N ALA A 26 3.99 -14.48 8.39
CA ALA A 26 4.89 -15.02 9.39
C ALA A 26 5.22 -13.95 10.43
N VAL A 27 5.20 -14.34 11.70
CA VAL A 27 5.70 -13.55 12.83
C VAL A 27 7.09 -14.05 13.17
N VAL A 28 8.10 -13.22 13.03
CA VAL A 28 9.50 -13.54 13.34
C VAL A 28 9.98 -12.72 14.52
N ASP A 29 10.56 -13.35 15.50
CA ASP A 29 11.18 -12.70 16.65
C ASP A 29 12.60 -12.27 16.28
N LEU A 30 12.91 -10.99 16.40
CA LEU A 30 14.24 -10.44 16.11
C LEU A 30 15.28 -10.67 17.21
N HIS A 31 14.89 -11.20 18.36
CA HIS A 31 15.85 -11.55 19.41
C HIS A 31 16.60 -12.85 19.10
N ASP A 32 15.92 -13.80 18.47
CA ASP A 32 16.48 -15.12 18.13
C ASP A 32 16.37 -15.48 16.64
N PHE A 33 15.75 -14.61 15.82
CA PHE A 33 15.48 -14.78 14.39
C PHE A 33 14.69 -16.05 14.08
N VAL A 34 13.80 -16.44 14.98
CA VAL A 34 12.94 -17.62 14.83
C VAL A 34 11.53 -17.21 14.42
N THR A 35 10.96 -17.90 13.45
CA THR A 35 9.54 -17.78 13.10
C THR A 35 8.70 -18.37 14.24
N LYS A 36 7.93 -17.54 14.92
CA LYS A 36 7.09 -17.96 16.06
C LYS A 36 5.72 -18.44 15.62
N GLN A 37 5.23 -17.94 14.50
CA GLN A 37 3.89 -18.29 14.00
C GLN A 37 3.78 -17.99 12.50
N ILE A 38 2.93 -18.76 11.83
CA ILE A 38 2.45 -18.46 10.48
C ILE A 38 0.93 -18.54 10.52
N VAL A 39 0.25 -17.52 10.03
CA VAL A 39 -1.21 -17.46 9.85
C VAL A 39 -1.54 -17.21 8.40
N GLY A 40 -2.76 -17.54 7.98
CA GLY A 40 -3.26 -17.27 6.64
C GLY A 40 -4.78 -17.33 6.58
N SER A 41 -5.36 -16.86 5.49
CA SER A 41 -6.81 -16.88 5.27
C SER A 41 -7.14 -17.17 3.81
N GLU A 42 -8.21 -17.93 3.60
CA GLU A 42 -8.78 -18.17 2.27
C GLU A 42 -9.58 -16.97 1.70
N LEU A 43 -9.65 -15.87 2.45
CA LEU A 43 -10.25 -14.61 1.97
C LEU A 43 -9.45 -13.95 0.87
N ILE A 44 -8.15 -14.25 0.78
CA ILE A 44 -7.25 -13.71 -0.22
C ILE A 44 -6.54 -14.83 -0.94
N ALA A 45 -6.34 -14.66 -2.24
CA ALA A 45 -5.66 -15.66 -3.06
C ALA A 45 -4.14 -15.45 -3.11
N SER A 46 -3.71 -14.22 -2.92
CA SER A 46 -2.30 -13.80 -2.99
C SER A 46 -2.17 -12.45 -2.29
N GLU A 47 -1.02 -12.19 -1.71
CA GLU A 47 -0.73 -10.95 -1.02
C GLU A 47 0.49 -10.24 -1.63
N HIS A 48 0.40 -8.93 -1.82
CA HIS A 48 1.53 -8.12 -2.25
C HIS A 48 1.68 -6.83 -1.44
N GLY A 49 0.60 -6.34 -0.86
CA GLY A 49 0.53 -5.05 -0.19
C GLY A 49 1.41 -4.88 1.05
N ALA A 50 2.25 -5.86 1.34
CA ALA A 50 3.07 -5.99 2.53
C ALA A 50 2.25 -6.19 3.83
N THR A 51 2.91 -6.74 4.81
CA THR A 51 2.40 -6.81 6.18
C THR A 51 2.80 -5.54 6.89
N PHE A 52 1.98 -4.52 6.80
CA PHE A 52 2.18 -3.31 7.57
C PHE A 52 1.42 -3.38 8.91
N VAL A 53 1.73 -2.49 9.82
CA VAL A 53 1.14 -2.49 11.16
C VAL A 53 0.40 -1.19 11.42
N THR A 54 -0.64 -1.29 12.24
CA THR A 54 -1.26 -0.08 12.81
C THR A 54 -0.27 0.64 13.73
N PRO A 55 -0.36 1.97 13.90
CA PRO A 55 0.62 2.73 14.70
C PRO A 55 0.82 2.23 16.12
N ASP A 56 -0.20 1.64 16.72
CA ASP A 56 -0.16 1.00 18.04
C ASP A 56 0.33 -0.45 18.00
N THR A 57 0.54 -1.01 16.81
CA THR A 57 0.88 -2.43 16.57
C THR A 57 -0.17 -3.39 17.15
N ASP A 58 -1.39 -2.94 17.25
CA ASP A 58 -2.51 -3.79 17.68
C ASP A 58 -2.95 -4.74 16.57
N TYR A 59 -2.72 -4.35 15.31
CA TYR A 59 -3.01 -5.17 14.15
C TYR A 59 -1.84 -5.22 13.17
N VAL A 60 -1.65 -6.40 12.61
CA VAL A 60 -0.90 -6.62 11.36
C VAL A 60 -1.93 -6.65 10.23
N VAL A 61 -1.72 -5.88 9.19
CA VAL A 61 -2.70 -5.72 8.12
C VAL A 61 -2.19 -6.35 6.84
N GLU A 62 -3.07 -7.09 6.19
CA GLU A 62 -2.80 -7.84 4.96
C GLU A 62 -3.84 -7.46 3.89
N THR A 63 -3.42 -7.29 2.64
CA THR A 63 -4.28 -6.92 1.51
C THR A 63 -4.24 -7.98 0.43
N SER A 64 -5.34 -8.15 -0.31
CA SER A 64 -5.40 -9.09 -1.43
C SER A 64 -4.82 -8.51 -2.71
N GLN A 65 -3.75 -9.11 -3.25
CA GLN A 65 -3.30 -8.75 -4.60
C GLN A 65 -4.29 -9.24 -5.66
N TYR A 66 -4.78 -10.45 -5.52
CA TYR A 66 -5.81 -10.98 -6.41
C TYR A 66 -7.10 -11.20 -5.63
N PRO A 67 -8.26 -10.84 -6.22
CA PRO A 67 -9.53 -11.11 -5.58
C PRO A 67 -9.76 -12.62 -5.47
N ALA A 68 -10.35 -13.03 -4.36
CA ALA A 68 -10.72 -14.42 -4.11
C ALA A 68 -12.23 -14.63 -4.27
N PRO A 69 -12.67 -15.84 -4.62
CA PRO A 69 -14.08 -16.16 -4.64
C PRO A 69 -14.65 -16.15 -3.23
N LEU A 70 -15.82 -15.54 -3.06
CA LEU A 70 -16.55 -15.54 -1.79
C LEU A 70 -16.85 -16.97 -1.34
N GLY A 71 -16.43 -17.31 -0.11
CA GLY A 71 -16.64 -18.65 0.45
C GLY A 71 -15.65 -19.72 -0.06
N GLY A 72 -14.55 -19.34 -0.71
CA GLY A 72 -13.46 -20.22 -1.09
C GLY A 72 -13.71 -21.12 -2.32
N ALA A 73 -14.90 -21.09 -2.90
CA ALA A 73 -15.24 -21.92 -4.07
C ALA A 73 -15.10 -21.11 -5.37
N TYR A 74 -14.27 -21.57 -6.30
CA TYR A 74 -14.16 -20.95 -7.62
C TYR A 74 -15.50 -20.88 -8.33
N ALA A 75 -15.78 -19.74 -8.93
CA ALA A 75 -16.97 -19.49 -9.73
C ALA A 75 -16.56 -19.20 -11.19
N PRO A 76 -17.47 -19.43 -12.16
CA PRO A 76 -17.24 -19.05 -13.55
C PRO A 76 -16.91 -17.58 -13.71
N ILE A 77 -16.10 -17.24 -14.72
CA ILE A 77 -15.64 -15.88 -14.95
C ILE A 77 -16.81 -14.90 -15.21
N GLU A 78 -17.89 -15.38 -15.76
CA GLU A 78 -19.12 -14.60 -16.02
C GLU A 78 -19.76 -14.11 -14.71
N GLN A 79 -19.46 -14.77 -13.58
CA GLN A 79 -19.94 -14.41 -12.25
C GLN A 79 -18.89 -13.63 -11.45
N PHE A 80 -17.82 -13.18 -12.07
CA PHE A 80 -16.69 -12.53 -11.40
C PHE A 80 -17.15 -11.37 -10.48
N ASN A 81 -17.95 -10.47 -11.02
CA ASN A 81 -18.41 -9.28 -10.29
C ASN A 81 -19.33 -9.58 -9.09
N GLU A 82 -19.98 -10.74 -9.10
CA GLU A 82 -20.86 -11.17 -8.03
C GLU A 82 -20.15 -12.04 -6.98
N LYS A 83 -19.22 -12.88 -7.44
CA LYS A 83 -18.62 -13.95 -6.62
C LYS A 83 -17.22 -13.67 -6.13
N TYR A 84 -16.51 -12.71 -6.73
CA TYR A 84 -15.15 -12.37 -6.32
C TYR A 84 -15.10 -11.04 -5.58
N ARG A 85 -14.26 -10.95 -4.56
CA ARG A 85 -14.00 -9.73 -3.79
C ARG A 85 -12.51 -9.59 -3.50
N GLY A 86 -12.07 -8.34 -3.37
CA GLY A 86 -10.87 -8.02 -2.63
C GLY A 86 -11.15 -8.08 -1.14
N ALA A 87 -10.11 -8.19 -0.34
CA ALA A 87 -10.21 -8.16 1.11
C ALA A 87 -9.02 -7.44 1.74
N MET A 88 -9.25 -6.89 2.92
CA MET A 88 -8.20 -6.41 3.80
C MET A 88 -8.43 -7.07 5.16
N ILE A 89 -7.40 -7.72 5.71
CA ILE A 89 -7.46 -8.47 6.96
C ILE A 89 -6.68 -7.70 8.02
N PHE A 90 -7.27 -7.57 9.19
CA PHE A 90 -6.68 -7.01 10.39
C PHE A 90 -6.41 -8.15 11.38
N TRP A 91 -5.19 -8.65 11.36
CA TRP A 91 -4.73 -9.69 12.26
C TRP A 91 -4.41 -9.10 13.63
N ARG A 92 -5.18 -9.42 14.65
CA ARG A 92 -4.93 -8.96 16.02
C ARG A 92 -3.60 -9.49 16.52
N PHE A 93 -2.68 -8.60 16.90
CA PHE A 93 -1.38 -8.98 17.44
C PHE A 93 -1.35 -8.79 18.95
N ASP A 94 -1.09 -9.88 19.69
CA ASP A 94 -0.84 -9.85 21.13
C ASP A 94 0.65 -9.57 21.37
N LYS A 95 0.95 -8.34 21.75
CA LYS A 95 2.34 -7.86 21.94
C LYS A 95 3.05 -8.54 23.10
N GLU A 96 2.31 -8.98 24.11
CA GLU A 96 2.90 -9.66 25.28
C GLU A 96 3.30 -11.09 24.91
N LYS A 97 2.49 -11.77 24.12
CA LYS A 97 2.75 -13.14 23.68
C LYS A 97 3.58 -13.21 22.40
N GLY A 98 3.73 -12.09 21.68
CA GLY A 98 4.39 -12.04 20.37
C GLY A 98 3.69 -12.91 19.32
N ARG A 99 2.35 -12.92 19.31
CA ARG A 99 1.56 -13.79 18.44
C ARG A 99 0.31 -13.11 17.92
N ILE A 100 -0.08 -13.49 16.70
CA ILE A 100 -1.39 -13.16 16.13
C ILE A 100 -2.45 -14.02 16.83
N VAL A 101 -3.61 -13.40 17.10
CA VAL A 101 -4.80 -14.04 17.70
C VAL A 101 -5.90 -14.07 16.64
N PRO A 102 -6.03 -15.15 15.86
CA PRO A 102 -6.98 -15.22 14.76
C PRO A 102 -8.44 -15.00 15.18
N GLU A 103 -8.80 -15.44 16.40
CA GLU A 103 -10.16 -15.33 16.93
C GLU A 103 -10.58 -13.88 17.21
N GLU A 104 -9.62 -13.00 17.44
CA GLU A 104 -9.83 -11.57 17.65
C GLU A 104 -9.64 -10.75 16.37
N SER A 105 -9.23 -11.41 15.30
CA SER A 105 -8.99 -10.81 13.99
C SER A 105 -10.30 -10.59 13.23
N TRP A 106 -10.24 -9.72 12.25
CA TRP A 106 -11.41 -9.40 11.43
C TRP A 106 -10.94 -8.90 10.05
N ALA A 107 -11.88 -8.88 9.10
CA ALA A 107 -11.62 -8.44 7.74
C ALA A 107 -12.71 -7.51 7.22
N MET A 108 -12.46 -6.93 6.06
CA MET A 108 -13.44 -6.20 5.28
C MET A 108 -13.38 -6.64 3.81
N GLU A 109 -14.55 -6.68 3.18
CA GLU A 109 -14.64 -6.85 1.73
C GLU A 109 -14.34 -5.53 1.02
N LEU A 110 -13.64 -5.64 -0.10
CA LEU A 110 -13.37 -4.58 -1.05
C LEU A 110 -13.84 -5.00 -2.44
N PRO A 111 -14.03 -4.08 -3.38
CA PRO A 111 -14.25 -4.46 -4.78
C PRO A 111 -13.17 -5.42 -5.29
N PRO A 112 -13.46 -6.25 -6.29
CA PRO A 112 -12.53 -7.26 -6.79
C PRO A 112 -11.41 -6.66 -7.64
N TYR A 113 -10.81 -5.59 -7.16
CA TYR A 113 -9.64 -4.95 -7.76
C TYR A 113 -8.37 -5.62 -7.28
N MET A 114 -7.36 -5.62 -8.13
CA MET A 114 -6.02 -6.06 -7.74
C MET A 114 -5.42 -4.98 -6.83
N GLN A 115 -5.31 -5.27 -5.54
CA GLN A 115 -4.65 -4.38 -4.60
C GLN A 115 -3.13 -4.53 -4.70
N ASP A 116 -2.41 -3.43 -4.62
CA ASP A 116 -0.96 -3.48 -4.67
C ASP A 116 -0.38 -3.14 -3.30
N LEU A 117 -0.01 -1.91 -3.03
CA LEU A 117 0.57 -1.56 -1.74
C LEU A 117 -0.39 -0.80 -0.84
N ALA A 118 -0.09 -0.84 0.45
CA ALA A 118 -0.86 -0.15 1.46
C ALA A 118 0.02 0.36 2.59
N ASP A 119 -0.44 1.39 3.31
CA ASP A 119 0.18 1.89 4.54
C ASP A 119 -0.88 2.42 5.50
N CYS A 120 -0.61 2.32 6.79
CA CYS A 120 -1.45 2.86 7.85
C CYS A 120 -1.15 4.33 8.12
N GLY A 121 -2.21 5.10 8.26
CA GLY A 121 -2.13 6.49 8.71
C GLY A 121 -1.46 6.62 10.07
N LYS A 122 -0.73 7.72 10.24
CA LYS A 122 0.02 8.05 11.46
C LYS A 122 -0.25 9.50 11.86
N LYS A 123 -0.14 9.83 13.13
CA LYS A 123 -0.43 11.18 13.66
C LYS A 123 -1.80 11.70 13.21
N VAL A 124 -1.84 12.73 12.33
CA VAL A 124 -3.11 13.35 11.91
C VAL A 124 -4.01 12.45 11.10
N SER A 125 -3.47 11.41 10.47
CA SER A 125 -4.21 10.38 9.72
C SER A 125 -4.36 9.06 10.48
N ASP A 126 -4.02 8.99 11.77
CA ASP A 126 -4.26 7.79 12.57
C ASP A 126 -5.73 7.36 12.49
N GLY A 127 -5.95 6.06 12.45
CA GLY A 127 -7.27 5.46 12.25
C GLY A 127 -7.68 5.29 10.78
N TRP A 128 -6.82 5.69 9.84
CA TRP A 128 -7.01 5.46 8.42
C TRP A 128 -5.98 4.48 7.87
N VAL A 129 -6.32 3.82 6.78
CA VAL A 129 -5.42 3.02 5.95
C VAL A 129 -5.66 3.37 4.50
N PHE A 130 -4.58 3.39 3.74
CA PHE A 130 -4.61 3.69 2.32
C PHE A 130 -4.01 2.51 1.57
N CYS A 131 -4.65 2.14 0.46
CA CYS A 131 -4.21 1.04 -0.38
C CYS A 131 -4.49 1.41 -1.83
N ASN A 132 -3.56 1.20 -2.73
CA ASN A 132 -3.85 1.40 -4.14
C ASN A 132 -4.36 0.11 -4.81
N SER A 133 -5.05 0.30 -5.94
CA SER A 133 -5.40 -0.78 -6.86
C SER A 133 -4.68 -0.58 -8.20
N ILE A 134 -4.40 -1.69 -8.87
CA ILE A 134 -3.78 -1.70 -10.20
C ILE A 134 -4.64 -2.45 -11.19
N ASN A 135 -4.58 -2.05 -12.45
CA ASN A 135 -5.37 -2.64 -13.54
C ASN A 135 -6.86 -2.75 -13.19
N THR A 136 -7.38 -1.73 -12.54
CA THR A 136 -8.74 -1.71 -11.97
C THR A 136 -9.80 -1.91 -13.05
N GLU A 137 -9.57 -1.37 -14.25
CA GLU A 137 -10.42 -1.53 -15.43
C GLU A 137 -10.65 -3.00 -15.80
N ARG A 138 -9.71 -3.88 -15.51
CA ARG A 138 -9.87 -5.31 -15.84
C ARG A 138 -11.01 -5.98 -15.10
N ALA A 139 -11.35 -5.46 -13.93
CA ALA A 139 -12.45 -6.00 -13.15
C ALA A 139 -13.83 -5.55 -13.65
N TYR A 140 -13.93 -4.40 -14.28
CA TYR A 140 -15.23 -3.86 -14.69
C TYR A 140 -15.30 -3.34 -16.14
N GLY A 141 -14.18 -3.11 -16.79
CA GLY A 141 -14.14 -2.52 -18.14
C GLY A 141 -14.91 -3.35 -19.16
N GLY A 142 -14.81 -4.66 -19.10
CA GLY A 142 -15.58 -5.54 -19.95
C GLY A 142 -17.09 -5.32 -19.81
N ILE A 143 -17.58 -5.07 -18.60
CA ILE A 143 -19.01 -4.79 -18.36
C ILE A 143 -19.43 -3.46 -19.01
N LEU A 144 -18.62 -2.42 -18.86
CA LEU A 144 -18.89 -1.11 -19.44
C LEU A 144 -18.88 -1.16 -20.98
N GLU A 145 -18.10 -2.06 -21.56
CA GLU A 145 -18.00 -2.29 -23.00
C GLU A 145 -18.98 -3.36 -23.52
N GLY A 146 -19.79 -3.95 -22.65
CA GLY A 146 -20.68 -5.07 -23.01
C GLY A 146 -19.94 -6.37 -23.30
N LYS A 147 -18.75 -6.56 -22.72
CA LYS A 147 -17.90 -7.74 -22.83
C LYS A 147 -17.86 -8.51 -21.50
N PRO A 148 -17.36 -9.73 -21.49
CA PRO A 148 -17.07 -10.45 -20.25
C PRO A 148 -16.11 -9.68 -19.33
N PRO A 149 -16.20 -9.88 -18.01
CA PRO A 149 -15.20 -9.37 -17.06
C PRO A 149 -13.78 -9.77 -17.48
N LEU A 150 -12.81 -8.90 -17.19
CA LEU A 150 -11.39 -9.07 -17.48
C LEU A 150 -11.00 -9.05 -18.97
N GLU A 151 -11.94 -8.86 -19.89
CA GLU A 151 -11.65 -8.74 -21.32
C GLU A 151 -11.44 -7.32 -21.80
N SER A 152 -11.54 -6.34 -20.90
CA SER A 152 -11.21 -4.96 -21.31
C SER A 152 -9.71 -4.83 -21.56
N GLY A 153 -9.37 -4.19 -22.66
CA GLY A 153 -8.01 -3.71 -22.87
C GLY A 153 -7.66 -2.59 -21.92
N ALA A 154 -6.36 -2.39 -21.64
CA ALA A 154 -5.91 -1.17 -21.00
C ALA A 154 -6.19 0.01 -21.93
N THR A 155 -6.94 1.00 -21.46
CA THR A 155 -7.20 2.24 -22.19
C THR A 155 -6.41 3.38 -21.58
N GLN A 156 -6.21 4.46 -22.33
CA GLN A 156 -5.53 5.66 -21.81
C GLN A 156 -6.39 6.41 -20.78
N ASN A 157 -7.68 6.11 -20.73
CA ASN A 157 -8.63 6.74 -19.82
C ASN A 157 -8.87 5.92 -18.55
N ASP A 158 -8.30 4.71 -18.47
CA ASP A 158 -8.44 3.89 -17.29
C ASP A 158 -7.70 4.54 -16.13
N MET A 159 -8.34 4.54 -14.99
CA MET A 159 -7.83 5.13 -13.78
C MET A 159 -7.86 4.09 -12.66
N ASP A 160 -6.76 4.00 -11.94
CA ASP A 160 -6.70 3.20 -10.73
C ASP A 160 -7.14 4.04 -9.52
N TYR A 161 -7.30 3.42 -8.36
CA TYR A 161 -7.85 4.07 -7.19
C TYR A 161 -6.98 3.89 -5.95
N LEU A 162 -6.75 5.00 -5.24
CA LEU A 162 -6.36 4.99 -3.84
C LEU A 162 -7.61 4.73 -2.99
N HIS A 163 -7.63 3.61 -2.31
CA HIS A 163 -8.67 3.28 -1.34
C HIS A 163 -8.42 4.05 -0.06
N CYS A 164 -9.35 4.89 0.34
CA CYS A 164 -9.32 5.64 1.59
C CYS A 164 -10.25 4.96 2.59
N ILE A 165 -9.69 4.26 3.58
CA ILE A 165 -10.44 3.41 4.49
C ILE A 165 -10.29 3.90 5.92
N HIS A 166 -11.42 4.17 6.60
CA HIS A 166 -11.41 4.52 8.01
C HIS A 166 -11.45 3.27 8.89
N TRP A 167 -10.30 2.62 9.09
CA TRP A 167 -10.22 1.33 9.76
C TRP A 167 -10.64 1.36 11.23
N ARG A 168 -10.43 2.46 11.97
CA ARG A 168 -10.90 2.58 13.36
C ARG A 168 -12.43 2.57 13.47
N LYS A 169 -13.14 3.20 12.53
CA LYS A 169 -14.58 3.07 12.44
C LYS A 169 -15.00 1.67 12.02
N ALA A 170 -14.29 1.07 11.05
CA ALA A 170 -14.55 -0.29 10.61
C ALA A 170 -14.37 -1.30 11.76
N GLU A 171 -13.35 -1.13 12.59
CA GLU A 171 -13.19 -1.93 13.81
C GLU A 171 -14.41 -1.84 14.73
N ALA A 172 -14.92 -0.64 14.96
CA ALA A 172 -16.12 -0.45 15.77
C ALA A 172 -17.35 -1.13 15.15
N VAL A 173 -17.50 -1.08 13.83
CA VAL A 173 -18.56 -1.77 13.08
C VAL A 173 -18.44 -3.28 13.21
N ALA A 174 -17.22 -3.82 13.12
CA ALA A 174 -16.94 -5.24 13.31
C ALA A 174 -17.25 -5.68 14.75
N LYS A 175 -16.86 -4.89 15.75
CA LYS A 175 -17.17 -5.14 17.17
C LYS A 175 -18.67 -5.06 17.47
N ALA A 176 -19.43 -4.24 16.75
CA ALA A 176 -20.89 -4.15 16.84
C ALA A 176 -21.61 -5.32 16.16
N GLY A 177 -20.89 -6.30 15.60
CA GLY A 177 -21.47 -7.48 14.98
C GLY A 177 -22.02 -7.27 13.56
N LYS A 178 -21.74 -6.14 12.89
CA LYS A 178 -22.13 -5.91 11.50
C LYS A 178 -21.18 -6.63 10.54
N THR A 179 -21.02 -7.92 10.76
CA THR A 179 -20.13 -8.80 10.00
C THR A 179 -20.86 -10.06 9.57
N THR A 180 -20.34 -10.69 8.53
CA THR A 180 -20.65 -12.08 8.15
C THR A 180 -19.40 -12.92 8.37
N THR A 181 -19.57 -14.23 8.47
CA THR A 181 -18.41 -15.15 8.52
C THR A 181 -18.14 -15.66 7.12
N ILE A 182 -16.95 -15.34 6.58
CA ILE A 182 -16.50 -15.82 5.29
C ILE A 182 -15.14 -16.50 5.50
N ALA A 183 -14.97 -17.72 5.02
CA ALA A 183 -13.76 -18.53 5.20
C ALA A 183 -13.27 -18.56 6.67
N GLY A 184 -14.20 -18.63 7.64
CA GLY A 184 -13.92 -18.64 9.07
C GLY A 184 -13.56 -17.27 9.69
N MET A 185 -13.48 -16.21 8.90
CA MET A 185 -13.13 -14.86 9.34
C MET A 185 -14.36 -13.96 9.46
N ARG A 186 -14.45 -13.19 10.56
CA ARG A 186 -15.47 -12.12 10.70
C ARG A 186 -15.17 -11.02 9.70
N THR A 187 -16.04 -10.85 8.73
CA THR A 187 -15.81 -9.95 7.59
C THR A 187 -16.92 -8.93 7.47
N ILE A 188 -16.58 -7.65 7.37
CA ILE A 188 -17.55 -6.57 7.09
C ILE A 188 -17.88 -6.64 5.61
N PRO A 189 -19.16 -6.82 5.21
CA PRO A 189 -19.57 -6.86 3.82
C PRO A 189 -19.29 -5.53 3.11
N LEU A 190 -18.99 -5.56 1.81
CA LEU A 190 -18.73 -4.36 1.01
C LEU A 190 -19.87 -3.34 1.08
N GLN A 191 -21.14 -3.80 1.05
CA GLN A 191 -22.26 -2.90 1.17
C GLN A 191 -22.27 -2.17 2.54
N THR A 192 -21.91 -2.86 3.61
CA THR A 192 -21.77 -2.24 4.94
C THR A 192 -20.62 -1.22 4.96
N MET A 193 -19.50 -1.51 4.28
CA MET A 193 -18.40 -0.55 4.14
C MET A 193 -18.88 0.76 3.49
N ILE A 194 -19.73 0.66 2.48
CA ILE A 194 -20.31 1.81 1.76
C ILE A 194 -21.33 2.56 2.64
N ASP A 195 -22.29 1.84 3.21
CA ASP A 195 -23.40 2.42 3.98
C ASP A 195 -22.91 3.16 5.23
N GLU A 196 -21.89 2.62 5.89
CA GLU A 196 -21.26 3.22 7.07
C GLU A 196 -20.22 4.30 6.73
N ASN A 197 -20.05 4.61 5.43
CA ASN A 197 -19.07 5.58 4.94
C ASN A 197 -17.65 5.28 5.44
N LEU A 198 -17.22 4.02 5.31
CA LEU A 198 -15.92 3.53 5.74
C LEU A 198 -14.89 3.51 4.61
N LEU A 199 -15.35 3.52 3.36
CA LEU A 199 -14.55 3.39 2.16
C LEU A 199 -14.92 4.48 1.15
N ALA A 200 -13.92 5.14 0.60
CA ALA A 200 -14.04 6.01 -0.57
C ALA A 200 -12.81 5.81 -1.47
N PHE A 201 -12.94 6.13 -2.73
CA PHE A 201 -11.85 6.08 -3.71
C PHE A 201 -11.37 7.47 -4.09
N ALA A 202 -10.06 7.65 -4.21
CA ALA A 202 -9.47 8.78 -4.89
C ALA A 202 -8.81 8.28 -6.19
N PRO A 203 -9.11 8.89 -7.35
CA PRO A 203 -8.48 8.50 -8.60
C PRO A 203 -6.97 8.65 -8.55
N GLU A 204 -6.25 7.70 -9.11
CA GLU A 204 -4.78 7.67 -9.18
C GLU A 204 -4.28 7.60 -10.62
N PRO A 205 -3.03 8.04 -10.88
CA PRO A 205 -2.38 7.77 -12.14
C PRO A 205 -2.25 6.27 -12.42
N LYS A 206 -2.24 5.92 -13.69
CA LYS A 206 -2.22 4.53 -14.18
C LYS A 206 -1.09 3.70 -13.58
N SER A 207 -1.45 2.49 -13.16
CA SER A 207 -0.55 1.49 -12.59
C SER A 207 0.22 2.01 -11.36
N PRO A 208 -0.47 2.50 -10.33
CA PRO A 208 0.17 2.92 -9.09
C PRO A 208 0.87 1.74 -8.42
N HIS A 209 1.83 2.03 -7.54
CA HIS A 209 2.53 1.01 -6.79
C HIS A 209 2.81 1.44 -5.34
N GLY A 210 3.60 2.47 -5.11
CA GLY A 210 3.85 2.96 -3.76
C GLY A 210 2.66 3.69 -3.16
N VAL A 211 2.42 3.46 -1.88
CA VAL A 211 1.53 4.25 -1.03
C VAL A 211 2.30 4.52 0.26
N ASP A 212 2.83 5.72 0.38
CA ASP A 212 3.77 6.05 1.46
C ASP A 212 3.26 7.31 2.19
N ILE A 213 3.06 7.20 3.51
CA ILE A 213 2.47 8.27 4.29
C ILE A 213 3.56 9.12 4.94
N THR A 214 3.47 10.44 4.77
CA THR A 214 4.44 11.38 5.35
C THR A 214 4.56 11.24 6.86
N PRO A 215 5.72 11.56 7.48
CA PRO A 215 5.95 11.37 8.91
C PRO A 215 4.96 12.06 9.84
N ASP A 216 4.36 13.16 9.38
CA ASP A 216 3.31 13.89 10.09
C ASP A 216 1.89 13.37 9.80
N GLY A 217 1.75 12.43 8.88
CA GLY A 217 0.48 11.87 8.45
C GLY A 217 -0.37 12.79 7.58
N SER A 218 0.14 13.95 7.17
CA SER A 218 -0.66 14.98 6.49
C SER A 218 -0.86 14.71 5.00
N ALA A 219 -0.03 13.85 4.42
CA ALA A 219 -0.09 13.53 3.00
C ALA A 219 0.21 12.05 2.73
N ILE A 220 -0.33 11.57 1.62
CA ILE A 220 -0.09 10.24 1.07
C ILE A 220 0.60 10.44 -0.28
N VAL A 221 1.79 9.88 -0.44
CA VAL A 221 2.55 9.92 -1.68
C VAL A 221 2.31 8.64 -2.45
N VAL A 222 1.89 8.78 -3.69
CA VAL A 222 1.60 7.67 -4.58
C VAL A 222 2.49 7.75 -5.81
N GLY A 223 3.13 6.64 -6.14
CA GLY A 223 3.93 6.47 -7.37
C GLY A 223 3.17 5.66 -8.41
N GLY A 224 3.14 6.12 -9.65
CA GLY A 224 2.55 5.40 -10.79
C GLY A 224 3.62 4.92 -11.77
N LYS A 225 3.70 3.59 -12.01
CA LYS A 225 4.73 3.01 -12.90
C LYS A 225 4.72 3.56 -14.33
N LEU A 226 3.55 3.99 -14.79
CA LEU A 226 3.35 4.51 -16.15
C LEU A 226 3.13 6.03 -16.18
N ASP A 227 3.45 6.70 -15.07
CA ASP A 227 3.44 8.16 -14.95
C ASP A 227 4.86 8.68 -14.67
N THR A 228 5.08 9.97 -14.84
CA THR A 228 6.34 10.66 -14.52
C THR A 228 6.29 11.40 -13.19
N HIS A 229 5.16 11.39 -12.50
CA HIS A 229 4.93 12.17 -11.30
C HIS A 229 4.76 11.29 -10.05
N ALA A 230 5.31 11.74 -8.94
CA ALA A 230 4.80 11.38 -7.63
C ALA A 230 3.58 12.26 -7.32
N THR A 231 2.43 11.65 -7.08
CA THR A 231 1.19 12.34 -6.71
C THR A 231 1.08 12.42 -5.18
N VAL A 232 0.85 13.61 -4.66
CA VAL A 232 0.75 13.86 -3.22
C VAL A 232 -0.69 14.20 -2.87
N PHE A 233 -1.39 13.25 -2.28
CA PHE A 233 -2.74 13.45 -1.76
C PHE A 233 -2.70 14.18 -0.42
N SER A 234 -3.66 15.07 -0.19
CA SER A 234 -3.82 15.77 1.08
C SER A 234 -4.83 15.03 1.96
N PHE A 235 -4.38 14.48 3.08
CA PHE A 235 -5.29 13.82 4.02
C PHE A 235 -6.42 14.74 4.48
N ALA A 236 -6.11 15.98 4.83
CA ALA A 236 -7.13 16.94 5.30
C ALA A 236 -8.20 17.22 4.24
N LYS A 237 -7.81 17.36 2.96
CA LYS A 237 -8.75 17.58 1.86
C LYS A 237 -9.62 16.36 1.64
N MET A 238 -9.01 15.17 1.50
CA MET A 238 -9.76 13.92 1.29
C MET A 238 -10.75 13.66 2.42
N ARG A 239 -10.31 13.82 3.67
CA ARG A 239 -11.18 13.68 4.84
C ARG A 239 -12.35 14.67 4.80
N ALA A 240 -12.11 15.93 4.50
CA ALA A 240 -13.16 16.95 4.41
C ALA A 240 -14.19 16.60 3.32
N LEU A 241 -13.74 16.11 2.17
CA LEU A 241 -14.63 15.64 1.08
C LEU A 241 -15.48 14.45 1.53
N ILE A 242 -14.88 13.47 2.20
CA ILE A 242 -15.58 12.30 2.73
C ILE A 242 -16.61 12.70 3.79
N ASP A 243 -16.22 13.52 4.77
CA ASP A 243 -17.09 13.97 5.85
C ASP A 243 -18.28 14.80 5.33
N GLN A 244 -18.07 15.60 4.28
CA GLN A 244 -19.10 16.40 3.61
C GLN A 244 -19.86 15.64 2.53
N LYS A 245 -19.49 14.38 2.24
CA LYS A 245 -20.05 13.55 1.16
C LYS A 245 -19.97 14.22 -0.22
N LYS A 246 -18.90 14.94 -0.47
CA LYS A 246 -18.63 15.58 -1.77
C LYS A 246 -17.89 14.60 -2.69
N PHE A 247 -18.66 13.88 -3.46
CA PHE A 247 -18.18 12.89 -4.41
C PHE A 247 -18.50 13.30 -5.83
N GLU A 248 -17.65 12.95 -6.82
CA GLU A 248 -17.90 13.18 -8.23
C GLU A 248 -18.63 12.02 -8.93
N GLY A 249 -18.79 10.89 -8.22
CA GLY A 249 -19.45 9.71 -8.77
C GLY A 249 -19.32 8.50 -7.86
N LYS A 250 -19.57 7.35 -8.44
CA LYS A 250 -19.38 6.04 -7.83
C LYS A 250 -18.78 5.09 -8.84
N ASP A 251 -17.98 4.15 -8.35
CA ASP A 251 -17.51 3.05 -9.17
C ASP A 251 -18.65 2.04 -9.47
N PRO A 252 -18.43 1.03 -10.31
CA PRO A 252 -19.45 0.01 -10.61
C PRO A 252 -19.93 -0.81 -9.41
N TYR A 253 -19.20 -0.81 -8.32
CA TYR A 253 -19.57 -1.51 -7.07
C TYR A 253 -20.26 -0.60 -6.05
N GLY A 254 -20.45 0.68 -6.40
CA GLY A 254 -21.16 1.65 -5.57
C GLY A 254 -20.27 2.44 -4.62
N VAL A 255 -18.96 2.24 -4.63
CA VAL A 255 -18.02 3.00 -3.78
C VAL A 255 -17.92 4.45 -4.28
N PRO A 256 -18.08 5.44 -3.38
CA PRO A 256 -18.00 6.85 -3.78
C PRO A 256 -16.58 7.26 -4.20
N ILE A 257 -16.49 8.10 -5.24
CA ILE A 257 -15.24 8.58 -5.82
C ILE A 257 -15.04 10.06 -5.45
N LEU A 258 -13.87 10.38 -4.92
CA LEU A 258 -13.46 11.74 -4.60
C LEU A 258 -13.01 12.48 -5.87
N PRO A 259 -13.27 13.80 -5.97
CA PRO A 259 -12.72 14.61 -7.05
C PRO A 259 -11.17 14.64 -6.97
N PHE A 260 -10.50 14.22 -8.04
CA PHE A 260 -9.03 14.12 -8.06
C PHE A 260 -8.35 15.45 -7.69
N LYS A 261 -8.72 16.53 -8.41
CA LYS A 261 -8.10 17.86 -8.24
C LYS A 261 -8.26 18.41 -6.82
N ASP A 262 -9.39 18.11 -6.17
CA ASP A 262 -9.68 18.57 -4.82
C ASP A 262 -9.04 17.69 -3.74
N SER A 263 -8.58 16.49 -4.10
CA SER A 263 -7.96 15.53 -3.19
C SER A 263 -6.45 15.71 -3.07
N ILE A 264 -5.80 16.21 -4.11
CA ILE A 264 -4.34 16.33 -4.14
C ILE A 264 -3.82 17.61 -3.52
N ARG A 265 -2.61 17.54 -2.97
CA ARG A 265 -1.78 18.69 -2.60
C ARG A 265 -1.01 19.21 -3.81
N GLY A 266 -0.52 18.31 -4.65
CA GLY A 266 0.23 18.59 -5.85
C GLY A 266 0.85 17.34 -6.45
N GLN A 267 1.60 17.53 -7.51
CA GLN A 267 2.37 16.48 -8.18
C GLN A 267 3.81 16.97 -8.39
N CYS A 268 4.78 16.07 -8.20
CA CYS A 268 6.19 16.33 -8.46
C CYS A 268 6.64 15.48 -9.65
N GLU A 269 7.13 16.11 -10.70
CA GLU A 269 7.70 15.41 -11.85
C GLU A 269 9.10 14.88 -11.49
N ILE A 270 9.19 13.56 -11.29
CA ILE A 270 10.42 12.91 -10.80
C ILE A 270 11.06 11.96 -11.80
N GLY A 271 10.40 11.67 -12.90
CA GLY A 271 10.84 10.74 -13.95
C GLY A 271 9.94 9.52 -14.05
N LEU A 272 10.11 8.76 -15.14
CA LEU A 272 9.20 7.67 -15.49
C LEU A 272 9.35 6.46 -14.56
N GLY A 273 8.24 6.08 -13.96
CA GLY A 273 8.11 4.89 -13.14
C GLY A 273 8.38 5.08 -11.66
N PRO A 274 7.82 6.12 -11.00
CA PRO A 274 7.88 6.21 -9.55
C PRO A 274 7.20 5.01 -8.89
N LEU A 275 7.84 4.45 -7.85
CA LEU A 275 7.29 3.35 -7.07
C LEU A 275 7.17 3.73 -5.59
N HIS A 276 8.20 3.41 -4.79
CA HIS A 276 8.20 3.62 -3.35
C HIS A 276 8.84 4.93 -2.95
N THR A 277 8.37 5.50 -1.85
CA THR A 277 8.91 6.73 -1.29
C THR A 277 9.29 6.54 0.17
N GLN A 278 10.46 7.02 0.54
CA GLN A 278 10.92 7.12 1.93
C GLN A 278 11.13 8.59 2.28
N PHE A 279 11.17 8.89 3.56
CA PHE A 279 11.24 10.27 4.04
C PHE A 279 12.44 10.49 4.95
N ASP A 280 12.86 11.74 5.06
CA ASP A 280 13.82 12.20 6.04
C ASP A 280 13.19 13.16 7.08
N ASN A 281 14.02 13.64 7.98
CA ASN A 281 13.64 14.62 9.01
C ASN A 281 13.82 16.09 8.58
N GLN A 282 14.17 16.32 7.32
CA GLN A 282 14.43 17.66 6.75
C GLN A 282 13.33 18.10 5.78
N GLY A 283 12.36 17.22 5.49
CA GLY A 283 11.24 17.51 4.59
C GLY A 283 11.49 17.11 3.15
N PHE A 284 12.47 16.23 2.93
CA PHE A 284 12.68 15.61 1.62
C PHE A 284 12.05 14.21 1.57
N ALA A 285 11.68 13.84 0.37
CA ALA A 285 11.24 12.51 -0.01
C ALA A 285 12.22 11.91 -1.00
N TYR A 286 12.39 10.62 -0.92
CA TYR A 286 13.26 9.81 -1.78
C TYR A 286 12.40 8.77 -2.47
N THR A 287 12.26 8.88 -3.78
CA THR A 287 11.38 7.98 -4.54
C THR A 287 12.20 7.16 -5.52
N SER A 288 11.96 5.85 -5.55
CA SER A 288 12.53 4.97 -6.57
C SER A 288 11.85 5.23 -7.91
N VAL A 289 12.66 5.48 -8.94
CA VAL A 289 12.23 5.70 -10.32
C VAL A 289 12.59 4.45 -11.12
N PHE A 290 11.68 3.49 -11.12
CA PHE A 290 11.88 2.11 -11.55
C PHE A 290 12.37 1.98 -12.99
N ILE A 291 11.72 2.66 -13.96
CA ILE A 291 12.06 2.53 -15.37
C ILE A 291 13.37 3.24 -15.69
N GLU A 292 13.63 4.37 -15.03
CA GLU A 292 14.88 5.10 -15.21
C GLU A 292 16.05 4.57 -14.37
N SER A 293 15.82 3.61 -13.47
CA SER A 293 16.84 3.05 -12.56
C SER A 293 17.58 4.14 -11.78
N LYS A 294 16.83 4.95 -11.04
CA LYS A 294 17.33 6.07 -10.23
C LYS A 294 16.58 6.19 -8.91
N VAL A 295 17.22 6.85 -7.96
CA VAL A 295 16.51 7.45 -6.81
C VAL A 295 16.43 8.96 -7.06
N ALA A 296 15.23 9.51 -6.89
CA ALA A 296 15.00 10.95 -6.91
C ALA A 296 14.81 11.47 -5.49
N LYS A 297 15.62 12.48 -5.09
CA LYS A 297 15.43 13.29 -3.89
C LYS A 297 14.63 14.53 -4.26
N TRP A 298 13.53 14.81 -3.57
CA TRP A 298 12.69 15.95 -3.88
C TRP A 298 12.07 16.57 -2.63
N SER A 299 11.74 17.87 -2.70
CA SER A 299 11.15 18.64 -1.60
C SER A 299 9.65 18.41 -1.53
N LEU A 300 9.17 17.91 -0.38
CA LEU A 300 7.72 17.79 -0.08
C LEU A 300 7.00 19.15 -0.04
N LYS A 301 7.72 20.21 0.29
CA LYS A 301 7.17 21.57 0.38
C LYS A 301 7.01 22.18 -1.02
N ASP A 302 8.07 22.09 -1.82
CA ASP A 302 8.15 22.84 -3.09
C ASP A 302 7.70 22.00 -4.28
N MET A 303 7.50 20.68 -4.10
CA MET A 303 7.18 19.71 -5.16
C MET A 303 8.20 19.77 -6.31
N LYS A 304 9.50 19.79 -5.95
CA LYS A 304 10.60 19.88 -6.91
C LYS A 304 11.70 18.89 -6.59
N VAL A 305 12.22 18.28 -7.63
CA VAL A 305 13.43 17.45 -7.54
C VAL A 305 14.62 18.32 -7.20
N VAL A 306 15.42 17.89 -6.22
CA VAL A 306 16.68 18.53 -5.81
C VAL A 306 17.90 17.73 -6.22
N GLY A 307 17.75 16.42 -6.48
CA GLY A 307 18.83 15.57 -6.97
C GLY A 307 18.35 14.21 -7.40
N LYS A 308 19.14 13.55 -8.24
CA LYS A 308 18.93 12.15 -8.65
C LYS A 308 20.26 11.39 -8.60
N ILE A 309 20.21 10.14 -8.17
CA ILE A 309 21.35 9.24 -8.21
C ILE A 309 21.01 7.99 -9.03
N PRO A 310 21.86 7.56 -9.96
CA PRO A 310 21.65 6.30 -10.67
C PRO A 310 21.82 5.13 -9.73
N THR A 311 21.02 4.08 -9.98
CA THR A 311 21.10 2.80 -9.29
C THR A 311 21.26 1.69 -10.32
N HIS A 312 21.42 0.46 -9.85
CA HIS A 312 21.32 -0.70 -10.71
C HIS A 312 19.90 -0.88 -11.26
N TYR A 313 19.73 -1.83 -12.15
CA TYR A 313 18.55 -1.91 -13.01
C TYR A 313 17.25 -2.17 -12.26
N ASN A 314 16.26 -1.38 -12.63
CA ASN A 314 14.90 -1.51 -12.16
C ASN A 314 14.81 -1.51 -10.63
N ILE A 315 15.26 -0.42 -10.04
CA ILE A 315 15.13 -0.20 -8.60
C ILE A 315 13.65 -0.38 -8.18
N GLY A 316 13.41 -1.19 -7.18
CA GLY A 316 12.09 -1.42 -6.62
C GLY A 316 11.92 -0.70 -5.29
N HIS A 317 12.13 -1.45 -4.23
CA HIS A 317 11.94 -0.95 -2.88
C HIS A 317 13.07 -0.05 -2.41
N LEU A 318 12.71 0.86 -1.49
CA LEU A 318 13.62 1.68 -0.73
C LEU A 318 13.44 1.38 0.76
N SER A 319 14.50 1.50 1.52
CA SER A 319 14.43 1.47 2.98
C SER A 319 15.37 2.52 3.55
N ALA A 320 14.83 3.45 4.29
CA ALA A 320 15.61 4.42 5.06
C ALA A 320 15.48 4.12 6.54
N ALA A 321 16.51 4.47 7.33
CA ALA A 321 16.42 4.32 8.77
C ALA A 321 15.24 5.15 9.30
N GLU A 322 14.23 4.45 9.86
CA GLU A 322 13.02 5.05 10.39
C GLU A 322 12.15 5.78 9.34
N GLY A 323 12.38 5.52 8.04
CA GLY A 323 11.76 6.25 6.93
C GLY A 323 10.25 6.17 6.88
N ASP A 324 9.67 5.06 7.36
CA ASP A 324 8.21 4.85 7.44
C ASP A 324 7.61 5.27 8.78
N THR A 325 8.41 5.83 9.68
CA THR A 325 7.96 6.23 11.01
C THR A 325 7.61 7.73 11.07
N VAL A 326 7.19 8.15 12.25
CA VAL A 326 6.95 9.57 12.56
C VAL A 326 8.25 10.35 12.85
N SER A 327 9.40 9.68 12.85
CA SER A 327 10.71 10.24 13.22
C SER A 327 11.83 9.67 12.35
N PRO A 328 11.80 9.86 11.03
CA PRO A 328 12.85 9.37 10.14
C PRO A 328 14.22 9.91 10.53
N ASP A 329 15.28 9.11 10.35
CA ASP A 329 16.65 9.54 10.65
C ASP A 329 17.25 10.42 9.54
N GLY A 330 16.99 10.08 8.29
CA GLY A 330 17.35 10.87 7.13
C GLY A 330 18.83 10.90 6.75
N LYS A 331 19.58 9.85 7.11
CA LYS A 331 21.01 9.78 6.79
C LYS A 331 21.36 8.81 5.66
N TYR A 332 20.74 7.65 5.69
CA TYR A 332 21.06 6.55 4.80
C TYR A 332 19.82 5.98 4.17
N LEU A 333 19.96 5.60 2.91
CA LEU A 333 18.93 4.95 2.12
C LEU A 333 19.52 3.68 1.50
N VAL A 334 18.80 2.57 1.65
CA VAL A 334 19.06 1.33 0.94
C VAL A 334 18.18 1.28 -0.28
N ALA A 335 18.78 1.20 -1.45
CA ALA A 335 18.12 1.01 -2.73
C ALA A 335 18.15 -0.47 -3.10
N MET A 336 17.00 -1.11 -3.21
CA MET A 336 16.91 -2.54 -3.53
C MET A 336 16.55 -2.72 -4.99
N ASN A 337 17.51 -3.24 -5.75
CA ASN A 337 17.41 -3.38 -7.19
C ASN A 337 16.80 -4.76 -7.52
N LYS A 338 15.81 -4.75 -8.40
CA LYS A 338 15.15 -6.00 -8.81
C LYS A 338 16.03 -6.81 -9.76
N TRP A 339 16.94 -6.15 -10.48
CA TRP A 339 17.84 -6.80 -11.41
C TRP A 339 19.26 -6.24 -11.23
N ALA A 340 20.22 -7.12 -11.11
CA ALA A 340 21.60 -6.77 -10.80
C ALA A 340 22.51 -6.76 -12.02
N ILE A 341 22.00 -7.15 -13.19
CA ILE A 341 22.74 -7.12 -14.46
C ILE A 341 22.02 -6.28 -15.47
N ASP A 342 22.67 -6.15 -16.63
CA ASP A 342 22.06 -5.53 -17.79
C ASP A 342 20.65 -6.03 -18.02
N ARG A 343 19.76 -5.10 -18.28
CA ARG A 343 18.30 -5.29 -18.27
C ARG A 343 17.77 -6.28 -19.30
N PHE A 344 18.61 -6.80 -20.15
CA PHE A 344 18.23 -7.73 -21.20
C PHE A 344 18.72 -9.12 -20.88
N ALA A 345 17.82 -9.92 -20.36
CA ALA A 345 18.07 -11.30 -19.95
C ALA A 345 18.26 -12.27 -21.10
N ASP A 346 18.16 -11.85 -22.33
CA ASP A 346 18.44 -12.63 -23.55
C ASP A 346 19.90 -13.08 -23.66
N VAL A 347 20.77 -12.50 -22.86
CA VAL A 347 22.20 -12.88 -22.81
C VAL A 347 22.53 -13.90 -21.73
N GLY A 348 21.56 -14.38 -20.98
CA GLY A 348 21.76 -15.41 -19.96
C GLY A 348 20.88 -15.23 -18.72
N PRO A 349 21.09 -16.07 -17.68
CA PRO A 349 20.33 -15.99 -16.46
C PRO A 349 20.60 -14.63 -15.77
N LEU A 350 19.55 -14.05 -15.19
CA LEU A 350 19.66 -12.86 -14.37
C LEU A 350 20.56 -13.14 -13.17
N LEU A 351 21.47 -12.21 -12.89
CA LEU A 351 22.22 -12.24 -11.66
C LEU A 351 21.29 -12.05 -10.44
N PRO A 352 21.72 -12.47 -9.25
CA PRO A 352 21.01 -12.19 -8.03
C PRO A 352 20.68 -10.70 -7.89
N GLN A 353 19.53 -10.41 -7.31
CA GLN A 353 19.18 -9.05 -6.92
C GLN A 353 20.23 -8.51 -5.96
N ASN A 354 20.46 -7.21 -6.00
CA ASN A 354 21.42 -6.54 -5.15
C ASN A 354 20.79 -5.33 -4.45
N PHE A 355 21.55 -4.71 -3.57
CA PHE A 355 21.21 -3.43 -2.97
C PHE A 355 22.39 -2.48 -3.02
N GLN A 356 22.09 -1.21 -2.95
CA GLN A 356 23.08 -0.14 -2.87
C GLN A 356 22.80 0.71 -1.64
N LEU A 357 23.84 1.08 -0.90
CA LEU A 357 23.74 1.99 0.24
C LEU A 357 24.09 3.41 -0.21
N ILE A 358 23.21 4.35 0.06
CA ILE A 358 23.30 5.74 -0.36
C ILE A 358 23.31 6.63 0.89
N ASP A 359 24.27 7.54 1.00
CA ASP A 359 24.27 8.64 1.96
C ASP A 359 23.38 9.76 1.43
N THR A 360 22.42 10.17 2.25
CA THR A 360 21.45 11.23 1.95
C THR A 360 21.59 12.45 2.86
N SER A 361 22.59 12.45 3.75
CA SER A 361 22.79 13.49 4.75
C SER A 361 23.32 14.82 4.16
N GLY A 362 23.96 14.76 3.01
CA GLY A 362 24.48 15.92 2.30
C GLY A 362 23.47 16.59 1.37
N GLU A 363 23.92 17.64 0.70
CA GLU A 363 23.15 18.30 -0.36
C GLU A 363 22.92 17.32 -1.53
N ASN A 364 23.97 16.62 -1.92
CA ASN A 364 23.95 15.57 -2.92
C ASN A 364 23.85 14.20 -2.24
N MET A 365 23.23 13.26 -2.94
CA MET A 365 23.26 11.85 -2.55
C MET A 365 24.56 11.21 -3.03
N GLU A 366 25.19 10.38 -2.18
CA GLU A 366 26.45 9.71 -2.49
C GLU A 366 26.31 8.19 -2.32
N LEU A 367 26.81 7.43 -3.29
CA LEU A 367 26.88 5.99 -3.23
C LEU A 367 28.01 5.57 -2.29
N LEU A 368 27.69 4.86 -1.22
CA LEU A 368 28.67 4.36 -0.24
C LEU A 368 29.05 2.90 -0.47
N TYR A 369 28.12 2.09 -0.92
CA TYR A 369 28.31 0.66 -1.12
C TYR A 369 27.46 0.16 -2.28
N ASP A 370 28.07 -0.73 -3.07
CA ASP A 370 27.49 -1.37 -4.25
C ASP A 370 27.74 -2.87 -4.23
#